data_34734d2723e548c430c3deb5c52f31e3
#
_entry.id   34734d2723e548c430c3deb5c52f31e3
#
_cell.length_a   1.000
_cell.length_b   1.000
_cell.length_c   1.000
_cell.angle_alpha   90.00
_cell.angle_beta   90.00
_cell.angle_gamma   90.00
#
_symmetry.space_group_name_H-M   'P 1'
#
loop_
_entity.id
_entity.type
_entity.pdbx_description
1 polymer ?
#
loop_
_entity_poly.entity_id
_entity_poly.type
_entity_poly.pdbx_seq_one_letter_code
_entity_poly.pdbx_strand_id
1 'polypeptide(L)' 'MKLIRKISIGTDYKNDAMHYSVGQEVYGGHTISDILEEEGSYKIFITKNKEILPWKHFNSNMAVSVDYNLDY' A
#
# COMPACT_ATOMS: atom_id res chain seq x y z
N MET A 1 -8.99 -6.24 -10.25
CA MET A 1 -8.20 -5.31 -9.42
C MET A 1 -9.02 -4.84 -8.24
N LYS A 2 -8.44 -4.88 -7.06
CA LYS A 2 -9.14 -4.46 -5.85
C LYS A 2 -8.43 -3.26 -5.24
N LEU A 3 -9.21 -2.33 -4.72
CA LEU A 3 -8.71 -1.16 -4.02
C LEU A 3 -8.57 -1.48 -2.54
N ILE A 4 -7.44 -1.10 -1.97
CA ILE A 4 -7.11 -1.37 -0.57
C ILE A 4 -6.98 -0.04 0.15
N ARG A 5 -7.56 0.05 1.35
CA ARG A 5 -7.45 1.23 2.18
C ARG A 5 -6.18 1.20 3.02
N LYS A 6 -5.85 0.04 3.54
CA LYS A 6 -4.70 -0.13 4.41
C LYS A 6 -4.16 -1.55 4.26
N ILE A 7 -2.84 -1.66 4.25
CA ILE A 7 -2.18 -2.96 4.17
C ILE A 7 -1.01 -3.01 5.15
N SER A 8 -0.79 -4.18 5.73
CA SER A 8 0.35 -4.44 6.59
C SER A 8 1.18 -5.53 5.94
N ILE A 9 2.44 -5.24 5.73
CA ILE A 9 3.38 -6.15 5.06
C ILE A 9 4.33 -6.71 6.10
N GLY A 10 4.41 -8.03 6.15
CA GLY A 10 5.32 -8.70 7.07
C GLY A 10 6.76 -8.58 6.60
N THR A 11 7.67 -8.58 7.57
CA THR A 11 9.09 -8.60 7.30
C THR A 11 9.66 -9.94 7.74
N ASP A 12 10.94 -10.15 7.48
CA ASP A 12 11.60 -11.38 7.92
C ASP A 12 11.86 -11.40 9.42
N TYR A 13 11.59 -10.30 10.11
CA TYR A 13 11.79 -10.20 11.54
C TYR A 13 10.48 -10.41 12.26
N LYS A 14 10.55 -11.13 13.39
CA LYS A 14 9.37 -11.44 14.17
C LYS A 14 8.65 -10.17 14.62
N ASN A 15 7.35 -10.17 14.44
CA ASN A 15 6.47 -9.10 14.93
C ASN A 15 6.69 -7.74 14.28
N ASP A 16 7.54 -7.67 13.27
CA ASP A 16 7.71 -6.43 12.53
C ASP A 16 6.80 -6.45 11.31
N ALA A 17 6.09 -5.36 11.13
CA ALA A 17 5.28 -5.17 9.94
C ALA A 17 5.34 -3.72 9.55
N MET A 18 5.35 -3.49 8.24
CA MET A 18 5.25 -2.14 7.69
C MET A 18 3.79 -1.87 7.37
N HIS A 19 3.28 -0.75 7.82
CA HIS A 19 1.88 -0.37 7.63
C HIS A 19 1.77 0.75 6.62
N TYR A 20 0.90 0.56 5.65
CA TYR A 20 0.67 1.55 4.60
C TYR A 20 -0.82 1.83 4.50
N SER A 21 -1.19 3.10 4.49
CA SER A 21 -2.60 3.51 4.39
C SER A 21 -2.74 4.59 3.33
N VAL A 22 -3.85 4.54 2.60
CA VAL A 22 -4.16 5.61 1.64
C VAL A 22 -4.29 6.93 2.40
N GLY A 23 -3.61 7.96 1.92
CA GLY A 23 -3.56 9.26 2.57
C GLY A 23 -2.40 9.44 3.53
N GLN A 24 -1.63 8.38 3.78
CA GLN A 24 -0.47 8.46 4.65
C GLN A 24 0.65 9.25 3.99
N GLU A 25 1.23 10.19 4.74
CA GLU A 25 2.39 10.92 4.25
C GLU A 25 3.63 10.04 4.36
N VAL A 26 4.44 10.01 3.34
CA VAL A 26 5.64 9.18 3.31
C VAL A 26 6.89 10.05 3.31
N TYR A 27 7.43 10.41 2.18
CA TYR A 27 8.64 11.22 2.17
C TYR A 27 8.50 12.37 1.19
N GLY A 28 9.25 13.44 1.42
CA GLY A 28 9.34 14.55 0.47
C GLY A 28 8.00 15.20 0.12
N GLY A 29 7.03 15.11 1.02
CA GLY A 29 5.71 15.69 0.76
C GLY A 29 4.79 14.81 -0.06
N HIS A 30 5.21 13.57 -0.34
CA HIS A 30 4.35 12.61 -1.05
C HIS A 30 3.37 11.95 -0.08
N THR A 31 2.20 11.60 -0.59
CA THR A 31 1.23 10.80 0.16
C THR A 31 0.87 9.57 -0.65
N ILE A 32 0.45 8.51 0.04
CA ILE A 32 -0.02 7.31 -0.63
C ILE A 32 -1.37 7.61 -1.27
N SER A 33 -1.44 7.49 -2.59
CA SER A 33 -2.66 7.77 -3.33
C SER A 33 -3.52 6.52 -3.51
N ASP A 34 -2.88 5.39 -3.77
CA ASP A 34 -3.58 4.16 -4.08
C ASP A 34 -2.78 2.96 -3.60
N ILE A 35 -3.51 1.95 -3.14
CA ILE A 35 -2.95 0.63 -2.87
C ILE A 35 -3.84 -0.34 -3.62
N LEU A 36 -3.25 -1.11 -4.53
CA LEU A 36 -4.00 -2.00 -5.41
C LEU A 36 -3.56 -3.44 -5.25
N GLU A 37 -4.54 -4.35 -5.34
CA GLU A 37 -4.25 -5.78 -5.41
C GLU A 37 -4.53 -6.24 -6.84
N GLU A 38 -3.55 -6.89 -7.44
CA GLU A 38 -3.65 -7.34 -8.83
C GLU A 38 -2.79 -8.57 -9.03
N GLU A 39 -3.43 -9.66 -9.45
CA GLU A 39 -2.73 -10.90 -9.85
C GLU A 39 -1.64 -11.36 -8.86
N GLY A 40 -2.00 -11.47 -7.59
CA GLY A 40 -1.09 -12.00 -6.60
C GLY A 40 -0.03 -11.03 -6.11
N SER A 41 -0.22 -9.76 -6.38
CA SER A 41 0.72 -8.74 -5.89
C SER A 41 -0.02 -7.50 -5.42
N TYR A 42 0.67 -6.69 -4.64
CA TYR A 42 0.16 -5.41 -4.16
C TYR A 42 1.07 -4.31 -4.65
N LYS A 43 0.46 -3.24 -5.15
CA LYS A 43 1.20 -2.09 -5.66
C LYS A 43 0.76 -0.85 -4.91
N ILE A 44 1.73 -0.07 -4.47
CA ILE A 44 1.49 1.18 -3.75
C ILE A 44 1.96 2.34 -4.59
N PHE A 45 1.07 3.30 -4.80
CA PHE A 45 1.35 4.51 -5.55
C PHE A 45 1.34 5.71 -4.63
N ILE A 46 2.19 6.67 -4.94
CA ILE A 46 2.28 7.92 -4.19
C ILE A 46 2.01 9.08 -5.11
N THR A 47 1.61 10.19 -4.52
CA THR A 47 1.27 11.39 -5.29
C THR A 47 1.86 12.63 -4.64
N LYS A 48 2.24 13.58 -5.48
CA LYS A 48 2.65 14.92 -5.07
C LYS A 48 2.40 15.85 -6.24
N ASN A 49 1.77 16.99 -5.98
CA ASN A 49 1.49 17.98 -7.02
C ASN A 49 0.73 17.39 -8.20
N LYS A 50 -0.24 16.51 -7.90
CA LYS A 50 -1.12 15.85 -8.89
C LYS A 50 -0.42 14.82 -9.76
N GLU A 51 0.84 14.53 -9.51
CA GLU A 51 1.53 13.44 -10.19
C GLU A 51 1.41 12.17 -9.37
N ILE A 52 1.18 11.04 -10.03
CA ILE A 52 1.07 9.74 -9.38
C ILE A 52 2.22 8.87 -9.87
N LEU A 53 2.95 8.31 -8.92
CA LEU A 53 4.13 7.50 -9.22
C LEU A 53 4.02 6.14 -8.53
N PRO A 54 4.48 5.06 -9.18
CA PRO A 54 4.61 3.79 -8.49
C PRO A 54 5.73 3.91 -7.44
N TRP A 55 5.49 3.34 -6.27
CA TRP A 55 6.44 3.44 -5.17
C TRP A 55 6.94 2.10 -4.68
N LYS A 56 6.03 1.21 -4.30
CA LYS A 56 6.41 -0.10 -3.77
C LYS A 56 5.55 -1.19 -4.39
N HIS A 57 6.11 -2.39 -4.39
CA HIS A 57 5.47 -3.57 -4.93
C HIS A 57 5.79 -4.75 -4.03
N PHE A 58 4.78 -5.52 -3.65
CA PHE A 58 4.93 -6.67 -2.78
C PHE A 58 4.19 -7.87 -3.34
N ASN A 59 4.74 -9.07 -3.12
CA ASN A 59 4.01 -10.29 -3.42
C ASN A 59 2.89 -10.49 -2.40
N SER A 60 1.81 -11.13 -2.82
CA SER A 60 0.65 -11.29 -1.95
C SER A 60 0.95 -12.08 -0.68
N ASN A 61 1.92 -13.00 -0.74
CA ASN A 61 2.26 -13.80 0.43
C ASN A 61 2.97 -13.00 1.52
N MET A 62 3.35 -11.76 1.26
CA MET A 62 3.96 -10.90 2.26
C MET A 62 2.94 -10.12 3.08
N ALA A 63 1.68 -10.13 2.67
CA ALA A 63 0.64 -9.39 3.37
C ALA A 63 0.25 -10.11 4.66
N VAL A 64 0.32 -9.39 5.77
CA VAL A 64 -0.13 -9.89 7.08
C VAL A 64 -1.60 -9.54 7.29
N SER A 65 -1.99 -8.37 6.83
CA SER A 65 -3.34 -7.87 7.01
C SER A 65 -3.68 -6.95 5.85
N VAL A 66 -4.91 -7.06 5.35
CA VAL A 66 -5.39 -6.22 4.26
C VAL A 66 -6.76 -5.71 4.62
N ASP A 67 -6.93 -4.39 4.52
CA ASP A 67 -8.19 -3.74 4.81
C ASP A 67 -8.68 -3.10 3.51
N TYR A 68 -9.65 -3.73 2.89
CA TYR A 68 -10.15 -3.28 1.60
C TYR A 68 -11.06 -2.06 1.74
N ASN A 69 -11.04 -1.23 0.72
CA ASN A 69 -11.92 -0.08 0.66
C ASN A 69 -13.30 -0.53 0.18
N LEU A 70 -14.24 -0.62 1.12
CA LEU A 70 -15.60 -1.06 0.82
C LEU A 70 -16.59 0.10 0.75
N ASP A 71 -16.12 1.31 0.89
CA ASP A 71 -16.97 2.50 0.88
C ASP A 71 -16.99 3.11 -0.52
N TYR A 72 -17.96 2.75 -1.27
CA TYR A 72 -18.16 3.31 -2.60
C TYR A 72 -19.51 3.98 -2.69
#